data_fd94c5bc0ae0c80c731dc30ccc7dcb5a
#
_entry.id   fd94c5bc0ae0c80c731dc30ccc7dcb5a
#
_cell.length_a   1.000
_cell.length_b   1.000
_cell.length_c   1.000
_cell.angle_alpha   90.00
_cell.angle_beta   90.00
_cell.angle_gamma   90.00
#
_symmetry.space_group_name_H-M   'P 1'
#
loop_
_entity.id
_entity.type
_entity.pdbx_description
1 polymer ?
#
loop_
_entity_poly.entity_id
_entity_poly.type
_entity_poly.pdbx_seq_one_letter_code
_entity_poly.pdbx_strand_id
1 'polypeptide(L)'
;MKAPRHLKTLVADEVRFILERDSRLLVPVGTCEQHGPHLPLGCDTIIVERLADDLSASFDILRAPTIEYGVNTATQRPYAGNATVRRKTLHRWMNDLLGSWEQTGVDAFIILTAHGHDPHQEALSTLRTRRARVFTVDVFALDFGGHLADPDGPMHGSELDTSLLLYLAPQLVRMERAQDFVLPARQTARYRGAMRSLPERSPGSLGRPTLATREKGERLYKMIYERIATRVLGAPVPPAP
;
A
#
# COMPACT_ATOMS: atom_id res chain seq x y z
N MET A 1 -5.91 -15.14 17.14
CA MET A 1 -5.88 -15.10 15.66
C MET A 1 -4.86 -16.10 15.13
N LYS A 2 -5.08 -16.68 13.96
CA LYS A 2 -4.06 -17.49 13.27
C LYS A 2 -2.88 -16.59 12.89
N ALA A 3 -1.67 -17.16 12.80
CA ALA A 3 -0.52 -16.44 12.25
C ALA A 3 -0.65 -16.34 10.71
N PRO A 4 -0.15 -15.26 10.08
CA PRO A 4 -0.13 -15.14 8.63
C PRO A 4 0.76 -16.21 7.98
N ARG A 5 0.40 -16.67 6.78
CA ARG A 5 1.10 -17.71 6.02
C ARG A 5 2.22 -17.12 5.16
N HIS A 6 3.31 -16.71 5.79
CA HIS A 6 4.46 -16.12 5.08
C HIS A 6 5.26 -17.15 4.30
N LEU A 7 5.41 -16.99 2.98
CA LEU A 7 6.29 -17.84 2.16
C LEU A 7 7.72 -17.93 2.70
N LYS A 8 8.25 -16.83 3.24
CA LYS A 8 9.63 -16.78 3.76
C LYS A 8 9.89 -17.66 5.00
N THR A 9 8.84 -18.15 5.64
CA THR A 9 8.93 -18.96 6.87
C THR A 9 8.46 -20.41 6.69
N LEU A 10 7.99 -20.76 5.49
CA LEU A 10 7.48 -22.09 5.15
C LEU A 10 8.49 -22.87 4.31
N VAL A 11 8.52 -24.19 4.45
CA VAL A 11 9.24 -25.05 3.52
C VAL A 11 8.37 -25.39 2.30
N ALA A 12 9.00 -25.80 1.20
CA ALA A 12 8.31 -26.00 -0.08
C ALA A 12 7.10 -26.95 -0.03
N ASP A 13 7.17 -28.01 0.78
CA ASP A 13 6.07 -28.96 0.91
C ASP A 13 4.86 -28.38 1.65
N GLU A 14 5.09 -27.51 2.65
CA GLU A 14 4.02 -26.77 3.33
C GLU A 14 3.33 -25.80 2.37
N VAL A 15 4.11 -25.10 1.54
CA VAL A 15 3.57 -24.21 0.51
C VAL A 15 2.71 -24.99 -0.48
N ARG A 16 3.20 -26.13 -0.98
CA ARG A 16 2.43 -27.00 -1.89
C ARG A 16 1.09 -27.41 -1.28
N PHE A 17 1.11 -27.91 -0.05
CA PHE A 17 -0.10 -28.33 0.67
C PHE A 17 -1.13 -27.20 0.83
N ILE A 18 -0.68 -25.96 1.06
CA ILE A 18 -1.57 -24.79 1.16
C ILE A 18 -2.15 -24.46 -0.23
N LEU A 19 -1.31 -24.46 -1.29
CA LEU A 19 -1.74 -24.16 -2.66
C LEU A 19 -2.76 -25.17 -3.22
N GLU A 20 -2.71 -26.43 -2.79
CA GLU A 20 -3.72 -27.45 -3.14
C GLU A 20 -5.12 -27.11 -2.58
N ARG A 21 -5.18 -26.33 -1.50
CA ARG A 21 -6.42 -25.91 -0.84
C ARG A 21 -6.88 -24.52 -1.28
N ASP A 22 -5.94 -23.61 -1.44
CA ASP A 22 -6.15 -22.23 -1.87
C ASP A 22 -4.93 -21.75 -2.65
N SER A 23 -5.07 -21.65 -3.96
CA SER A 23 -4.01 -21.31 -4.90
C SER A 23 -3.79 -19.78 -5.06
N ARG A 24 -4.39 -18.95 -4.18
CA ARG A 24 -4.21 -17.51 -4.15
C ARG A 24 -2.92 -17.12 -3.41
N LEU A 25 -2.29 -16.04 -3.87
CA LEU A 25 -1.12 -15.44 -3.23
C LEU A 25 -1.34 -13.93 -3.06
N LEU A 26 -1.26 -13.46 -1.81
CA LEU A 26 -1.19 -12.03 -1.48
C LEU A 26 0.23 -11.52 -1.72
N VAL A 27 0.38 -10.44 -2.47
CA VAL A 27 1.68 -9.84 -2.80
C VAL A 27 1.65 -8.37 -2.40
N PRO A 28 2.13 -8.02 -1.20
CA PRO A 28 2.24 -6.62 -0.77
C PRO A 28 3.39 -5.91 -1.48
N VAL A 29 3.10 -4.74 -2.06
CA VAL A 29 4.05 -3.88 -2.77
C VAL A 29 3.98 -2.48 -2.20
N GLY A 30 5.01 -2.09 -1.48
CA GLY A 30 5.19 -0.76 -0.92
C GLY A 30 6.22 0.07 -1.67
N THR A 31 6.78 1.06 -0.99
CA THR A 31 7.84 1.94 -1.47
C THR A 31 8.83 2.24 -0.36
N CYS A 32 10.03 2.69 -0.72
CA CYS A 32 10.97 3.36 0.16
C CYS A 32 10.96 4.85 -0.22
N GLU A 33 9.94 5.58 0.25
CA GLU A 33 9.65 6.95 -0.14
C GLU A 33 9.46 7.86 1.07
N GLN A 34 9.91 9.10 0.94
CA GLN A 34 9.66 10.15 1.92
C GLN A 34 8.16 10.52 1.98
N HIS A 35 7.62 10.75 3.16
CA HIS A 35 6.24 11.18 3.42
C HIS A 35 6.21 12.38 4.37
N GLY A 36 7.09 13.36 4.12
CA GLY A 36 7.28 14.50 5.01
C GLY A 36 8.23 14.20 6.20
N PRO A 37 8.45 15.18 7.09
CA PRO A 37 9.42 15.06 8.17
C PRO A 37 8.92 14.21 9.34
N HIS A 38 7.66 13.81 9.35
CA HIS A 38 6.97 13.16 10.46
C HIS A 38 6.71 11.67 10.26
N LEU A 39 6.76 11.15 9.02
CA LEU A 39 6.53 9.73 8.71
C LEU A 39 7.82 9.03 8.28
N PRO A 40 7.92 7.71 8.52
CA PRO A 40 9.06 6.91 8.07
C PRO A 40 9.03 6.73 6.55
N LEU A 41 10.19 6.42 5.95
CA LEU A 41 10.33 6.14 4.51
C LEU A 41 9.52 4.92 4.06
N GLY A 42 9.26 3.97 4.95
CA GLY A 42 8.48 2.78 4.67
C GLY A 42 6.98 2.94 4.94
N CYS A 43 6.42 4.15 4.85
CA CYS A 43 5.01 4.40 5.15
C CYS A 43 4.09 3.45 4.38
N ASP A 44 4.16 3.44 3.05
CA ASP A 44 3.35 2.56 2.19
C ASP A 44 3.58 1.08 2.47
N THR A 45 4.85 0.71 2.70
CA THR A 45 5.26 -0.66 3.02
C THR A 45 4.61 -1.16 4.31
N ILE A 46 4.65 -0.36 5.38
CA ILE A 46 4.06 -0.71 6.68
C ILE A 46 2.55 -0.94 6.55
N ILE A 47 1.87 -0.09 5.79
CA ILE A 47 0.41 -0.20 5.58
C ILE A 47 0.07 -1.49 4.85
N VAL A 48 0.69 -1.75 3.69
CA VAL A 48 0.35 -2.95 2.89
C VAL A 48 0.83 -4.24 3.53
N GLU A 49 1.95 -4.20 4.27
CA GLU A 49 2.47 -5.34 4.99
C GLU A 49 1.50 -5.80 6.07
N ARG A 50 1.06 -4.88 6.93
CA ARG A 50 0.08 -5.19 7.96
C ARG A 50 -1.24 -5.68 7.36
N LEU A 51 -1.72 -5.04 6.31
CA LEU A 51 -2.95 -5.43 5.63
C LEU A 51 -2.85 -6.85 5.03
N ALA A 52 -1.73 -7.18 4.38
CA ALA A 52 -1.49 -8.51 3.84
C ALA A 52 -1.38 -9.57 4.94
N ASP A 53 -0.78 -9.23 6.08
CA ASP A 53 -0.69 -10.13 7.23
C ASP A 53 -2.07 -10.43 7.83
N ASP A 54 -2.89 -9.40 8.07
CA ASP A 54 -4.22 -9.57 8.65
C ASP A 54 -5.16 -10.32 7.69
N LEU A 55 -5.10 -10.07 6.38
CA LEU A 55 -5.85 -10.82 5.37
C LEU A 55 -5.37 -12.27 5.26
N SER A 56 -4.06 -12.52 5.27
CA SER A 56 -3.48 -13.86 5.26
C SER A 56 -3.94 -14.68 6.47
N ALA A 57 -3.88 -14.09 7.66
CA ALA A 57 -4.31 -14.73 8.90
C ALA A 57 -5.81 -15.05 8.92
N SER A 58 -6.65 -14.13 8.42
CA SER A 58 -8.10 -14.26 8.43
C SER A 58 -8.62 -15.27 7.41
N PHE A 59 -8.02 -15.31 6.21
CA PHE A 59 -8.48 -16.14 5.10
C PHE A 59 -7.61 -17.39 4.87
N ASP A 60 -6.57 -17.60 5.67
CA ASP A 60 -5.62 -18.72 5.56
C ASP A 60 -4.92 -18.79 4.17
N ILE A 61 -4.68 -17.63 3.54
CA ILE A 61 -4.08 -17.47 2.21
C ILE A 61 -2.57 -17.23 2.35
N LEU A 62 -1.78 -17.76 1.42
CA LEU A 62 -0.35 -17.48 1.34
C LEU A 62 -0.07 -15.99 1.10
N ARG A 63 1.01 -15.51 1.71
CA ARG A 63 1.51 -14.15 1.60
C ARG A 63 2.98 -14.16 1.18
N ALA A 64 3.29 -13.49 0.04
CA ALA A 64 4.65 -13.33 -0.46
C ALA A 64 5.50 -12.41 0.45
N PRO A 65 6.83 -12.47 0.42
CA PRO A 65 7.68 -11.42 0.99
C PRO A 65 7.28 -10.04 0.45
N THR A 66 7.31 -9.02 1.31
CA THR A 66 6.96 -7.66 0.90
C THR A 66 7.97 -7.11 -0.12
N ILE A 67 7.49 -6.49 -1.18
CA ILE A 67 8.27 -5.73 -2.13
C ILE A 67 8.35 -4.29 -1.60
N GLU A 68 9.52 -3.87 -1.13
CA GLU A 68 9.69 -2.60 -0.42
C GLU A 68 10.14 -1.45 -1.32
N TYR A 69 10.40 -1.72 -2.62
CA TYR A 69 10.88 -0.72 -3.58
C TYR A 69 9.90 -0.57 -4.73
N GLY A 70 9.38 0.64 -4.90
CA GLY A 70 8.41 1.00 -5.93
C GLY A 70 8.91 2.13 -6.85
N VAL A 71 7.99 2.72 -7.59
CA VAL A 71 8.24 3.93 -8.41
C VAL A 71 7.73 5.13 -7.63
N ASN A 72 8.62 5.82 -6.93
CA ASN A 72 8.27 6.93 -6.06
C ASN A 72 7.81 8.18 -6.84
N THR A 73 7.05 9.03 -6.17
CA THR A 73 6.66 10.35 -6.69
C THR A 73 7.90 11.18 -7.00
N ALA A 74 7.92 11.82 -8.16
CA ALA A 74 9.01 12.70 -8.54
C ALA A 74 9.12 13.87 -7.57
N THR A 75 10.34 14.23 -7.19
CA THR A 75 10.63 15.37 -6.32
C THR A 75 11.63 16.30 -7.01
N GLN A 76 11.52 17.60 -6.72
CA GLN A 76 12.46 18.60 -7.27
C GLN A 76 13.79 18.60 -6.53
N ARG A 77 13.85 18.08 -5.32
CA ARG A 77 15.06 17.92 -4.52
C ARG A 77 15.19 16.47 -4.02
N PRO A 78 16.40 15.97 -3.83
CA PRO A 78 16.60 14.65 -3.25
C PRO A 78 16.22 14.64 -1.77
N TYR A 79 15.69 13.52 -1.32
CA TYR A 79 15.46 13.22 0.11
C TYR A 79 16.35 12.05 0.50
N ALA A 80 17.07 12.19 1.61
CA ALA A 80 17.98 11.15 2.10
C ALA A 80 17.23 9.84 2.38
N GLY A 81 17.75 8.73 1.89
CA GLY A 81 17.16 7.41 2.03
C GLY A 81 16.04 7.08 1.03
N ASN A 82 15.54 8.06 0.27
CA ASN A 82 14.56 7.80 -0.78
C ASN A 82 15.15 6.90 -1.86
N ALA A 83 14.49 5.78 -2.18
CA ALA A 83 14.98 4.84 -3.18
C ALA A 83 13.85 4.43 -4.14
N THR A 84 14.03 4.72 -5.41
CA THR A 84 13.04 4.46 -6.46
C THR A 84 13.61 3.56 -7.55
N VAL A 85 12.76 2.74 -8.13
CA VAL A 85 13.08 1.99 -9.35
C VAL A 85 12.34 2.59 -10.55
N ARG A 86 12.82 2.32 -11.77
CA ARG A 86 12.10 2.73 -12.96
C ARG A 86 10.83 1.89 -13.15
N ARG A 87 9.76 2.48 -13.67
CA ARG A 87 8.50 1.79 -13.99
C ARG A 87 8.71 0.47 -14.74
N LYS A 88 9.52 0.49 -15.80
CA LYS A 88 9.83 -0.73 -16.56
C LYS A 88 10.60 -1.77 -15.76
N THR A 89 11.42 -1.36 -14.80
CA THR A 89 12.17 -2.28 -13.93
C THR A 89 11.22 -2.97 -12.97
N LEU A 90 10.35 -2.22 -12.28
CA LEU A 90 9.33 -2.78 -11.40
C LEU A 90 8.43 -3.77 -12.16
N HIS A 91 7.90 -3.36 -13.32
CA HIS A 91 7.02 -4.19 -14.14
C HIS A 91 7.70 -5.51 -14.56
N ARG A 92 8.94 -5.48 -15.04
CA ARG A 92 9.67 -6.68 -15.46
C ARG A 92 9.94 -7.61 -14.27
N TRP A 93 10.49 -7.06 -13.20
CA TRP A 93 10.79 -7.84 -11.99
C TRP A 93 9.55 -8.50 -11.40
N MET A 94 8.45 -7.77 -11.31
CA MET A 94 7.17 -8.34 -10.86
C MET A 94 6.69 -9.47 -11.78
N ASN A 95 6.74 -9.30 -13.11
CA ASN A 95 6.35 -10.37 -14.02
C ASN A 95 7.23 -11.61 -13.89
N ASP A 96 8.53 -11.48 -13.64
CA ASP A 96 9.44 -12.60 -13.42
C ASP A 96 9.05 -13.38 -12.14
N LEU A 97 8.74 -12.67 -11.04
CA LEU A 97 8.27 -13.27 -9.80
C LEU A 97 6.92 -13.99 -9.99
N LEU A 98 5.94 -13.31 -10.60
CA LEU A 98 4.61 -13.90 -10.84
C LEU A 98 4.71 -15.14 -11.72
N GLY A 99 5.51 -15.08 -12.79
CA GLY A 99 5.73 -16.24 -13.69
C GLY A 99 6.38 -17.42 -12.97
N SER A 100 7.28 -17.16 -12.03
CA SER A 100 7.92 -18.19 -11.21
C SER A 100 6.91 -18.85 -10.26
N TRP A 101 6.12 -18.07 -9.54
CA TRP A 101 5.10 -18.59 -8.62
C TRP A 101 3.95 -19.30 -9.35
N GLU A 102 3.55 -18.81 -10.54
CA GLU A 102 2.57 -19.51 -11.39
C GLU A 102 3.01 -20.93 -11.75
N GLN A 103 4.30 -21.12 -12.07
CA GLN A 103 4.86 -22.45 -12.38
C GLN A 103 4.77 -23.42 -11.20
N THR A 104 4.68 -22.91 -9.97
CA THR A 104 4.63 -23.72 -8.75
C THR A 104 3.22 -23.86 -8.17
N GLY A 105 2.18 -23.42 -8.88
CA GLY A 105 0.79 -23.70 -8.54
C GLY A 105 -0.04 -22.52 -8.07
N VAL A 106 0.48 -21.28 -8.09
CA VAL A 106 -0.34 -20.10 -7.84
C VAL A 106 -1.20 -19.79 -9.08
N ASP A 107 -2.52 -19.66 -8.91
CA ASP A 107 -3.46 -19.37 -10.00
C ASP A 107 -4.16 -18.00 -9.87
N ALA A 108 -3.98 -17.33 -8.74
CA ALA A 108 -4.47 -15.96 -8.56
C ALA A 108 -3.53 -15.13 -7.67
N PHE A 109 -3.11 -14.00 -8.18
CA PHE A 109 -2.30 -13.01 -7.47
C PHE A 109 -3.14 -11.84 -7.04
N ILE A 110 -3.02 -11.43 -5.77
CA ILE A 110 -3.67 -10.26 -5.21
C ILE A 110 -2.56 -9.29 -4.82
N ILE A 111 -2.28 -8.33 -5.70
CA ILE A 111 -1.24 -7.32 -5.52
C ILE A 111 -1.84 -6.18 -4.71
N LEU A 112 -1.31 -5.91 -3.52
CA LEU A 112 -1.77 -4.83 -2.64
C LEU A 112 -0.75 -3.69 -2.66
N THR A 113 -1.18 -2.46 -2.91
CA THR A 113 -0.31 -1.28 -2.81
C THR A 113 -1.03 -0.10 -2.18
N ALA A 114 -0.32 0.65 -1.32
CA ALA A 114 -0.79 1.89 -0.68
C ALA A 114 -0.17 3.14 -1.35
N HIS A 115 0.40 3.00 -2.55
CA HIS A 115 1.10 4.08 -3.23
C HIS A 115 0.36 4.52 -4.49
N GLY A 116 -0.21 5.74 -4.45
CA GLY A 116 -1.08 6.27 -5.50
C GLY A 116 -0.37 6.92 -6.70
N HIS A 117 0.97 6.79 -6.85
CA HIS A 117 1.69 7.40 -7.98
C HIS A 117 1.42 6.68 -9.31
N ASP A 118 0.95 7.42 -10.34
CA ASP A 118 0.52 6.85 -11.62
C ASP A 118 1.53 5.87 -12.25
N PRO A 119 2.84 6.18 -12.38
CA PRO A 119 3.80 5.23 -12.94
C PRO A 119 3.97 3.94 -12.12
N HIS A 120 3.76 3.99 -10.80
CA HIS A 120 3.74 2.81 -9.94
C HIS A 120 2.49 1.97 -10.18
N GLN A 121 1.33 2.60 -10.18
CA GLN A 121 0.05 1.96 -10.46
C GLN A 121 0.02 1.34 -11.87
N GLU A 122 0.56 2.05 -12.89
CA GLU A 122 0.68 1.53 -14.25
C GLU A 122 1.57 0.29 -14.32
N ALA A 123 2.72 0.29 -13.59
CA ALA A 123 3.59 -0.87 -13.53
C ALA A 123 2.87 -2.12 -12.98
N LEU A 124 2.02 -1.94 -11.97
CA LEU A 124 1.33 -3.05 -11.31
C LEU A 124 0.04 -3.46 -12.04
N SER A 125 -0.75 -2.52 -12.55
CA SER A 125 -2.02 -2.81 -13.26
C SER A 125 -1.84 -3.47 -14.63
N THR A 126 -0.63 -3.40 -15.19
CA THR A 126 -0.30 -4.01 -16.49
C THR A 126 0.44 -5.34 -16.39
N LEU A 127 0.60 -5.89 -15.17
CA LEU A 127 1.20 -7.21 -14.93
C LEU A 127 0.41 -8.33 -15.63
N ARG A 128 1.14 -9.30 -16.16
CA ARG A 128 0.56 -10.41 -16.91
C ARG A 128 1.25 -11.72 -16.56
N THR A 129 0.46 -12.77 -16.52
CA THR A 129 0.89 -14.17 -16.37
C THR A 129 0.40 -14.96 -17.58
N ARG A 130 0.74 -16.23 -17.67
CA ARG A 130 0.28 -17.11 -18.75
C ARG A 130 -1.15 -17.60 -18.52
N ARG A 131 -1.54 -17.92 -17.29
CA ARG A 131 -2.82 -18.54 -16.92
C ARG A 131 -3.43 -17.94 -15.65
N ALA A 132 -2.58 -17.61 -14.67
CA ALA A 132 -3.04 -17.07 -13.39
C ALA A 132 -3.74 -15.71 -13.56
N ARG A 133 -4.72 -15.44 -12.72
CA ARG A 133 -5.39 -14.14 -12.65
C ARG A 133 -4.55 -13.16 -11.83
N VAL A 134 -4.50 -11.91 -12.24
CA VAL A 134 -3.81 -10.85 -11.51
C VAL A 134 -4.81 -9.76 -11.14
N PHE A 135 -4.96 -9.52 -9.85
CA PHE A 135 -5.77 -8.45 -9.27
C PHE A 135 -4.86 -7.42 -8.62
N THR A 136 -4.78 -6.23 -9.19
CA THR A 136 -4.06 -5.11 -8.55
C THR A 136 -5.05 -4.27 -7.77
N VAL A 137 -4.75 -4.07 -6.50
CA VAL A 137 -5.58 -3.36 -5.53
C VAL A 137 -4.81 -2.16 -5.02
N ASP A 138 -5.21 -0.97 -5.46
CA ASP A 138 -4.90 0.27 -4.77
C ASP A 138 -5.75 0.32 -3.49
N VAL A 139 -5.10 0.19 -2.34
CA VAL A 139 -5.81 0.14 -1.06
C VAL A 139 -6.47 1.48 -0.70
N PHE A 140 -6.06 2.56 -1.36
CA PHE A 140 -6.63 3.89 -1.21
C PHE A 140 -7.70 4.24 -2.25
N ALA A 141 -8.00 3.35 -3.22
CA ALA A 141 -9.10 3.54 -4.18
C ALA A 141 -10.46 3.37 -3.49
N LEU A 142 -10.72 4.18 -2.47
CA LEU A 142 -11.90 4.26 -1.64
C LEU A 142 -12.41 5.69 -1.56
N ASP A 143 -13.71 5.86 -1.41
CA ASP A 143 -14.27 7.13 -0.96
C ASP A 143 -14.12 7.21 0.57
N PHE A 144 -13.25 8.10 1.02
CA PHE A 144 -13.04 8.42 2.44
C PHE A 144 -13.93 9.58 2.91
N GLY A 145 -14.89 10.02 2.09
CA GLY A 145 -15.77 11.15 2.39
C GLY A 145 -16.36 11.09 3.80
N GLY A 146 -16.31 12.22 4.54
CA GLY A 146 -16.77 12.31 5.92
C GLY A 146 -15.90 11.63 6.99
N HIS A 147 -14.89 10.84 6.59
CA HIS A 147 -13.96 10.19 7.53
C HIS A 147 -12.64 10.97 7.70
N LEU A 148 -12.31 11.85 6.76
CA LEU A 148 -11.20 12.79 6.84
C LEU A 148 -11.73 14.17 7.18
N ALA A 149 -10.99 14.92 8.00
CA ALA A 149 -11.29 16.31 8.33
C ALA A 149 -10.69 17.29 7.30
N ASP A 150 -9.65 16.85 6.56
CA ASP A 150 -9.06 17.66 5.48
C ASP A 150 -10.04 17.72 4.29
N PRO A 151 -10.59 18.91 3.95
CA PRO A 151 -11.52 19.07 2.84
C PRO A 151 -10.88 18.80 1.48
N ASP A 152 -9.56 18.86 1.40
CA ASP A 152 -8.81 18.48 0.20
C ASP A 152 -8.66 16.96 0.07
N GLY A 153 -9.11 16.16 1.07
CA GLY A 153 -9.06 14.69 1.07
C GLY A 153 -7.64 14.12 1.09
N PRO A 154 -7.46 12.84 0.70
CA PRO A 154 -6.17 12.19 0.81
C PRO A 154 -5.14 12.82 -0.15
N MET A 155 -3.98 13.16 0.39
CA MET A 155 -2.81 13.67 -0.30
C MET A 155 -1.58 12.96 0.24
N HIS A 156 -0.45 13.03 -0.47
CA HIS A 156 0.81 12.41 -0.08
C HIS A 156 1.30 12.85 1.31
N GLY A 157 1.46 11.92 2.24
CA GLY A 157 1.89 12.18 3.62
C GLY A 157 0.91 13.03 4.43
N SER A 158 -0.39 13.03 4.09
CA SER A 158 -1.43 13.85 4.72
C SER A 158 -2.12 13.17 5.91
N GLU A 159 -3.33 13.62 6.23
CA GLU A 159 -4.16 13.09 7.31
C GLU A 159 -4.38 11.57 7.21
N LEU A 160 -4.60 11.03 5.99
CA LEU A 160 -4.84 9.60 5.78
C LEU A 160 -3.63 8.75 6.20
N ASP A 161 -2.48 8.99 5.55
CA ASP A 161 -1.25 8.22 5.81
C ASP A 161 -0.82 8.34 7.25
N THR A 162 -0.86 9.57 7.79
CA THR A 162 -0.48 9.87 9.16
C THR A 162 -1.39 9.17 10.17
N SER A 163 -2.71 9.18 9.94
CA SER A 163 -3.67 8.48 10.82
C SER A 163 -3.45 6.96 10.80
N LEU A 164 -3.26 6.38 9.62
CA LEU A 164 -2.96 4.95 9.47
C LEU A 164 -1.68 4.58 10.22
N LEU A 165 -0.60 5.35 10.07
CA LEU A 165 0.66 5.09 10.77
C LEU A 165 0.53 5.29 12.29
N LEU A 166 -0.25 6.27 12.76
CA LEU A 166 -0.56 6.43 14.20
C LEU A 166 -1.28 5.21 14.78
N TYR A 167 -2.08 4.52 13.99
CA TYR A 167 -2.74 3.28 14.40
C TYR A 167 -1.82 2.07 14.31
N LEU A 168 -1.09 1.90 13.19
CA LEU A 168 -0.33 0.69 12.88
C LEU A 168 1.05 0.67 13.53
N ALA A 169 1.73 1.81 13.59
CA ALA A 169 3.11 1.95 14.06
C ALA A 169 3.37 3.32 14.73
N PRO A 170 2.65 3.66 15.81
CA PRO A 170 2.72 4.99 16.42
C PRO A 170 4.12 5.41 16.86
N GLN A 171 4.96 4.44 17.24
CA GLN A 171 6.37 4.66 17.63
C GLN A 171 7.26 5.18 16.47
N LEU A 172 6.81 5.06 15.23
CA LEU A 172 7.53 5.54 14.05
C LEU A 172 7.07 6.93 13.59
N VAL A 173 5.96 7.44 14.11
CA VAL A 173 5.40 8.76 13.76
C VAL A 173 5.97 9.84 14.69
N ARG A 174 6.35 10.97 14.10
CA ARG A 174 6.92 12.13 14.81
C ARG A 174 6.00 13.32 14.63
N MET A 175 4.86 13.29 15.34
CA MET A 175 3.82 14.33 15.21
C MET A 175 4.31 15.75 15.49
N GLU A 176 5.30 15.89 16.34
CA GLU A 176 5.96 17.18 16.64
C GLU A 176 6.66 17.79 15.41
N ARG A 177 6.86 17.03 14.35
CA ARG A 177 7.45 17.45 13.07
C ARG A 177 6.42 17.58 11.95
N ALA A 178 5.16 17.22 12.20
CA ALA A 178 4.10 17.33 11.20
C ALA A 178 3.86 18.80 10.81
N GLN A 179 3.79 19.06 9.51
CA GLN A 179 3.60 20.40 8.97
C GLN A 179 2.54 20.37 7.88
N ASP A 180 1.52 21.22 8.04
CA ASP A 180 0.51 21.39 7.01
C ASP A 180 1.09 22.15 5.82
N PHE A 181 0.82 21.64 4.62
CA PHE A 181 1.18 22.30 3.37
C PHE A 181 0.02 22.18 2.38
N VAL A 182 -0.82 23.20 2.38
CA VAL A 182 -2.05 23.22 1.58
C VAL A 182 -1.80 23.89 0.24
N LEU A 183 -2.15 23.21 -0.83
CA LEU A 183 -2.09 23.76 -2.18
C LEU A 183 -3.29 24.67 -2.45
N PRO A 184 -3.12 25.78 -3.22
CA PRO A 184 -4.26 26.50 -3.77
C PRO A 184 -5.19 25.58 -4.56
N ALA A 185 -6.51 25.79 -4.50
CA ALA A 185 -7.52 24.88 -5.07
C ALA A 185 -7.24 24.44 -6.52
N ARG A 186 -6.79 25.37 -7.38
CA ARG A 186 -6.39 25.05 -8.78
C ARG A 186 -5.19 24.09 -8.84
N GLN A 187 -4.25 24.22 -7.93
CA GLN A 187 -3.06 23.36 -7.87
C GLN A 187 -3.42 21.98 -7.28
N THR A 188 -4.32 21.94 -6.29
CA THR A 188 -4.84 20.68 -5.72
C THR A 188 -5.52 19.85 -6.81
N ALA A 189 -6.44 20.43 -7.56
CA ALA A 189 -7.12 19.74 -8.66
C ALA A 189 -6.13 19.22 -9.72
N ARG A 190 -5.14 20.04 -10.07
CA ARG A 190 -4.09 19.66 -11.02
C ARG A 190 -3.17 18.57 -10.48
N TYR A 191 -2.83 18.59 -9.21
CA TYR A 191 -2.02 17.57 -8.57
C TYR A 191 -2.72 16.22 -8.56
N ARG A 192 -3.99 16.20 -8.14
CA ARG A 192 -4.82 14.97 -8.15
C ARG A 192 -5.01 14.39 -9.55
N GLY A 193 -5.20 15.24 -10.56
CA GLY A 193 -5.45 14.80 -11.94
C GLY A 193 -4.21 14.34 -12.71
N ALA A 194 -3.01 14.55 -12.20
CA ALA A 194 -1.77 14.26 -12.93
C ALA A 194 -0.62 13.70 -12.09
N MET A 195 -0.82 13.48 -10.79
CA MET A 195 0.19 12.96 -9.83
C MET A 195 1.60 13.48 -10.10
N ARG A 196 1.72 14.80 -10.21
CA ARG A 196 2.98 15.49 -10.58
C ARG A 196 3.94 15.54 -9.39
N SER A 197 5.19 15.92 -9.68
CA SER A 197 6.23 16.11 -8.67
C SER A 197 5.76 17.02 -7.53
N LEU A 198 6.18 16.70 -6.30
CA LEU A 198 5.91 17.54 -5.13
C LEU A 198 6.47 18.94 -5.34
N PRO A 199 5.75 20.01 -4.91
CA PRO A 199 6.27 21.37 -4.96
C PRO A 199 7.57 21.52 -4.17
N GLU A 200 8.50 22.31 -4.67
CA GLU A 200 9.83 22.51 -4.07
C GLU A 200 9.74 22.99 -2.60
N ARG A 201 8.76 23.85 -2.32
CA ARG A 201 8.56 24.41 -0.96
C ARG A 201 7.84 23.46 -0.01
N SER A 202 7.31 22.32 -0.51
CA SER A 202 6.69 21.34 0.37
C SER A 202 7.73 20.77 1.36
N PRO A 203 7.34 20.51 2.62
CA PRO A 203 8.19 19.79 3.57
C PRO A 203 8.44 18.31 3.16
N GLY A 204 7.80 17.84 2.10
CA GLY A 204 7.79 16.47 1.61
C GLY A 204 6.42 15.81 1.70
N SER A 205 5.48 16.46 2.38
CA SER A 205 4.06 16.08 2.45
C SER A 205 3.17 17.19 1.91
N LEU A 206 1.91 16.86 1.66
CA LEU A 206 0.85 17.80 1.24
C LEU A 206 -0.36 17.69 2.18
N GLY A 207 -1.30 18.64 2.10
CA GLY A 207 -2.50 18.61 2.91
C GLY A 207 -2.26 18.94 4.38
N ARG A 208 -3.02 18.29 5.27
CA ARG A 208 -3.04 18.60 6.71
C ARG A 208 -2.76 17.38 7.59
N PRO A 209 -1.52 16.91 7.67
CA PRO A 209 -1.14 15.79 8.55
C PRO A 209 -1.42 16.07 10.03
N THR A 210 -1.47 17.36 10.45
CA THR A 210 -1.76 17.74 11.85
C THR A 210 -3.19 17.38 12.29
N LEU A 211 -4.10 17.11 11.35
CA LEU A 211 -5.46 16.65 11.63
C LEU A 211 -5.55 15.13 11.93
N ALA A 212 -4.45 14.43 11.76
CA ALA A 212 -4.43 12.98 11.94
C ALA A 212 -4.63 12.56 13.41
N THR A 213 -5.34 11.46 13.62
CA THR A 213 -5.45 10.81 14.92
C THR A 213 -5.42 9.29 14.78
N ARG A 214 -5.05 8.60 15.87
CA ARG A 214 -5.01 7.15 15.93
C ARG A 214 -6.40 6.53 15.72
N GLU A 215 -7.45 7.13 16.29
CA GLU A 215 -8.84 6.67 16.19
C GLU A 215 -9.36 6.77 14.75
N LYS A 216 -8.96 7.81 14.01
CA LYS A 216 -9.22 7.89 12.56
C LYS A 216 -8.48 6.77 11.83
N GLY A 217 -7.21 6.55 12.15
CA GLY A 217 -6.41 5.48 11.56
C GLY A 217 -7.04 4.10 11.72
N GLU A 218 -7.55 3.79 12.92
CA GLU A 218 -8.27 2.54 13.18
C GLU A 218 -9.52 2.39 12.30
N ARG A 219 -10.36 3.42 12.22
CA ARG A 219 -11.56 3.41 11.37
C ARG A 219 -11.23 3.28 9.88
N LEU A 220 -10.25 4.04 9.41
CA LEU A 220 -9.80 4.02 8.01
C LEU A 220 -9.21 2.66 7.64
N TYR A 221 -8.39 2.08 8.50
CA TYR A 221 -7.83 0.75 8.31
C TYR A 221 -8.92 -0.32 8.21
N LYS A 222 -9.90 -0.27 9.12
CA LYS A 222 -11.05 -1.18 9.10
C LYS A 222 -11.83 -1.08 7.79
N MET A 223 -12.11 0.13 7.30
CA MET A 223 -12.79 0.34 6.01
C MET A 223 -12.01 -0.27 4.84
N ILE A 224 -10.68 -0.05 4.79
CA ILE A 224 -9.80 -0.62 3.76
C ILE A 224 -9.84 -2.16 3.82
N TYR A 225 -9.65 -2.72 5.02
CA TYR A 225 -9.66 -4.16 5.26
C TYR A 225 -10.99 -4.79 4.81
N GLU A 226 -12.13 -4.28 5.30
CA GLU A 226 -13.47 -4.79 4.98
C GLU A 226 -13.78 -4.74 3.48
N ARG A 227 -13.37 -3.67 2.81
CA ARG A 227 -13.53 -3.56 1.35
C ARG A 227 -12.77 -4.65 0.62
N ILE A 228 -11.52 -4.89 0.97
CA ILE A 228 -10.70 -5.91 0.29
C ILE A 228 -11.23 -7.31 0.62
N ALA A 229 -11.53 -7.58 1.89
CA ALA A 229 -12.12 -8.83 2.33
C ALA A 229 -13.40 -9.18 1.54
N THR A 230 -14.29 -8.20 1.41
CA THR A 230 -15.59 -8.40 0.73
C THR A 230 -15.47 -8.41 -0.79
N ARG A 231 -14.79 -7.40 -1.38
CA ARG A 231 -14.81 -7.17 -2.83
C ARG A 231 -13.78 -7.97 -3.60
N VAL A 232 -12.66 -8.28 -2.97
CA VAL A 232 -11.54 -8.99 -3.63
C VAL A 232 -11.50 -10.45 -3.23
N LEU A 233 -11.69 -10.76 -1.94
CA LEU A 233 -11.61 -12.12 -1.43
C LEU A 233 -12.96 -12.85 -1.45
N GLY A 234 -14.09 -12.13 -1.59
CA GLY A 234 -15.41 -12.70 -1.84
C GLY A 234 -16.03 -13.48 -0.68
N ALA A 235 -15.55 -13.26 0.56
CA ALA A 235 -16.06 -13.95 1.74
C ALA A 235 -16.82 -12.99 2.68
N PRO A 236 -17.72 -13.50 3.55
CA PRO A 236 -18.25 -12.72 4.65
C PRO A 236 -17.11 -12.14 5.48
N VAL A 237 -17.22 -10.87 5.84
CA VAL A 237 -16.18 -10.16 6.61
C VAL A 237 -15.98 -10.85 7.96
N PRO A 238 -14.81 -11.47 8.24
CA PRO A 238 -14.51 -11.88 9.60
C PRO A 238 -14.39 -10.63 10.47
N PRO A 239 -14.65 -10.72 11.79
CA PRO A 239 -14.49 -9.60 12.69
C PRO A 239 -13.05 -9.05 12.54
N ALA A 240 -12.94 -7.73 12.45
CA ALA A 240 -11.64 -7.07 12.40
C ALA A 240 -10.80 -7.45 13.63
N PRO A 241 -9.50 -7.68 13.48
CA PRO A 241 -8.60 -8.06 14.57
C PRO A 241 -8.49 -7.00 15.65
#